data_48d2041a1da651a3bcc18602cc6aafed
#
_entry.id   48d2041a1da651a3bcc18602cc6aafed
#
_cell.length_a   1.000
_cell.length_b   1.000
_cell.length_c   1.000
_cell.angle_alpha   90.00
_cell.angle_beta   90.00
_cell.angle_gamma   90.00
#
_symmetry.space_group_name_H-M   'P 1'
#
loop_
_entity.id
_entity.type
_entity.pdbx_description
1 polymer ?
#
loop_
_entity_poly.entity_id
_entity_poly.type
_entity_poly.pdbx_seq_one_letter_code
_entity_poly.pdbx_strand_id
1 'polypeptide(L)' 'MSDYMEIINPQTMIGKLLKNGEVVEEYKMEQCDKCSSLVKFDAFGYQKGYGNEKIIWFCAGCR' A
#
# COMPACT_ATOMS: atom_id res chain seq x y z
N MET A 1 -23.97 -11.40 -1.49
CA MET A 1 -22.97 -10.42 -1.85
C MET A 1 -22.18 -10.02 -0.61
N SER A 2 -20.88 -9.91 -0.76
CA SER A 2 -20.03 -9.45 0.33
C SER A 2 -20.10 -7.93 0.43
N ASP A 3 -20.47 -7.43 1.59
CA ASP A 3 -20.54 -5.99 1.85
C ASP A 3 -19.20 -5.48 2.37
N TYR A 4 -18.14 -5.75 1.60
CA TYR A 4 -16.81 -5.28 1.94
C TYR A 4 -16.58 -3.88 1.41
N MET A 5 -15.96 -3.04 2.24
CA MET A 5 -15.56 -1.70 1.88
C MET A 5 -14.12 -1.50 2.31
N GLU A 6 -13.31 -0.95 1.42
CA GLU A 6 -11.94 -0.60 1.73
C GLU A 6 -11.83 0.90 1.90
N ILE A 7 -11.25 1.33 3.01
CA ILE A 7 -10.97 2.73 3.30
C ILE A 7 -9.46 2.91 3.39
N ILE A 8 -8.93 3.80 2.56
CA ILE A 8 -7.50 4.10 2.52
C ILE A 8 -7.30 5.52 3.00
N ASN A 9 -6.43 5.69 4.00
CA ASN A 9 -6.05 7.01 4.49
C ASN A 9 -4.63 7.33 3.98
N PRO A 10 -4.50 8.21 2.98
CA PRO A 10 -3.18 8.52 2.43
C PRO A 10 -2.26 9.30 3.36
N GLN A 11 -2.81 9.92 4.40
CA GLN A 11 -2.00 10.66 5.38
C GLN A 11 -1.31 9.73 6.36
N THR A 12 -2.00 8.67 6.78
CA THR A 12 -1.44 7.67 7.70
C THR A 12 -0.86 6.47 6.99
N MET A 13 -1.14 6.32 5.69
CA MET A 13 -0.74 5.17 4.88
C MET A 13 -1.29 3.86 5.44
N ILE A 14 -2.51 3.91 5.95
CA ILE A 14 -3.19 2.74 6.52
C ILE A 14 -4.47 2.47 5.71
N GLY A 15 -4.65 1.20 5.33
CA GLY A 15 -5.89 0.72 4.73
C GLY A 15 -6.68 -0.10 5.72
N LYS A 16 -7.99 0.03 5.69
CA LYS A 16 -8.90 -0.71 6.55
C LYS A 16 -9.93 -1.40 5.68
N LEU A 17 -10.11 -2.69 5.91
CA LEU A 17 -11.18 -3.45 5.27
C LEU A 17 -12.33 -3.60 6.25
N LEU A 18 -13.51 -3.17 5.83
CA LEU A 18 -14.72 -3.23 6.64
C LEU A 18 -15.67 -4.26 6.05
N LYS A 19 -16.36 -4.98 6.92
CA LYS A 19 -17.45 -5.85 6.55
C LYS A 19 -18.68 -5.49 7.38
N ASN A 20 -19.76 -5.11 6.71
CA ASN A 20 -21.01 -4.69 7.38
C ASN A 20 -20.77 -3.55 8.39
N GLY A 21 -19.88 -2.63 8.07
CA GLY A 21 -19.58 -1.49 8.93
C GLY A 21 -18.55 -1.74 10.01
N GLU A 22 -18.00 -2.96 10.11
CA GLU A 22 -17.01 -3.30 11.11
C GLU A 22 -15.64 -3.53 10.46
N VAL A 23 -14.59 -2.99 11.09
CA VAL A 23 -13.22 -3.21 10.61
C VAL A 23 -12.83 -4.64 10.90
N VAL A 24 -12.58 -5.43 9.84
CA VAL A 24 -12.18 -6.83 9.94
C VAL A 24 -10.70 -7.04 9.66
N GLU A 25 -10.07 -6.07 8.98
CA GLU A 25 -8.63 -6.12 8.69
C GLU A 25 -8.09 -4.71 8.60
N GLU A 26 -6.87 -4.52 9.06
CA GLU A 26 -6.14 -3.27 8.92
C GLU A 26 -4.74 -3.59 8.42
N TYR A 27 -4.24 -2.82 7.46
CA TYR A 27 -2.96 -3.09 6.84
C TYR A 27 -2.27 -1.80 6.45
N LYS A 28 -0.95 -1.86 6.35
CA LYS A 28 -0.15 -0.72 5.94
C LYS A 28 -0.17 -0.59 4.42
N MET A 29 -0.26 0.64 3.93
CA MET A 29 -0.19 0.95 2.52
C MET A 29 1.16 1.57 2.17
N GLU A 30 1.54 1.51 0.91
CA GLU A 30 2.74 2.16 0.40
C GLU A 30 2.48 2.68 -1.00
N GLN A 31 3.10 3.81 -1.32
CA GLN A 31 2.99 4.39 -2.65
C GLN A 31 4.12 3.86 -3.53
N CYS A 32 3.75 3.35 -4.71
CA CYS A 32 4.73 2.91 -5.70
C CYS A 32 5.46 4.11 -6.28
N ASP A 33 6.79 4.06 -6.29
CA ASP A 33 7.60 5.15 -6.85
C ASP A 33 7.62 5.16 -8.39
N LYS A 34 7.11 4.11 -9.02
CA LYS A 34 7.09 4.02 -10.48
C LYS A 34 5.75 4.43 -11.07
N CYS A 35 4.65 3.89 -10.55
CA CYS A 35 3.31 4.18 -11.07
C CYS A 35 2.51 5.13 -10.18
N SER A 36 3.04 5.49 -9.02
CA SER A 36 2.41 6.39 -8.04
C SER A 36 1.10 5.86 -7.45
N SER A 37 0.80 4.59 -7.63
CA SER A 37 -0.38 3.98 -7.06
C SER A 37 -0.19 3.66 -5.58
N LEU A 38 -1.24 3.86 -4.80
CA LEU A 38 -1.24 3.50 -3.39
C LEU A 38 -1.78 2.08 -3.26
N VAL A 39 -0.94 1.16 -2.79
CA VAL A 39 -1.26 -0.27 -2.72
C VAL A 39 -0.84 -0.83 -1.37
N LYS A 40 -1.30 -2.04 -1.08
CA LYS A 40 -0.94 -2.73 0.15
C LYS A 40 0.57 -2.94 0.21
N PHE A 41 1.17 -2.58 1.34
CA PHE A 41 2.60 -2.70 1.56
C PHE A 41 3.05 -4.16 1.59
N ASP A 42 4.23 -4.42 1.03
CA ASP A 42 4.97 -5.65 1.25
C ASP A 42 6.48 -5.32 1.27
N ALA A 43 7.27 -6.21 1.83
CA ALA A 43 8.70 -5.99 1.98
C ALA A 43 9.51 -6.33 0.72
N PHE A 44 8.87 -6.86 -0.31
CA PHE A 44 9.56 -7.31 -1.51
C PHE A 44 9.77 -6.20 -2.54
N GLY A 45 9.06 -5.09 -2.38
CA GLY A 45 9.08 -4.00 -3.35
C GLY A 45 10.23 -3.01 -3.18
N TYR A 46 11.04 -3.14 -2.13
CA TYR A 46 12.12 -2.21 -1.89
C TYR A 46 13.24 -2.35 -2.91
N GLN A 47 13.66 -1.20 -3.46
CA GLN A 47 14.75 -1.11 -4.41
C GLN A 47 15.75 -0.07 -3.93
N LYS A 48 17.04 -0.28 -4.19
CA LYS A 48 18.04 0.74 -3.93
C LYS A 48 18.08 1.70 -5.12
N GLY A 49 17.93 2.99 -4.82
CA GLY A 49 18.09 4.02 -5.84
C GLY A 49 19.57 4.21 -6.19
N TYR A 50 19.82 4.60 -7.43
CA TYR A 50 21.18 4.86 -7.89
C TYR A 50 21.74 6.14 -7.29
N GLY A 51 22.91 6.02 -6.68
CA GLY A 51 23.77 7.17 -6.36
C GLY A 51 23.46 7.94 -5.09
N ASN A 52 22.31 7.80 -4.47
CA ASN A 52 21.91 8.63 -3.31
C ASN A 52 21.43 7.85 -2.10
N GLU A 53 21.66 6.57 -2.04
CA GLU A 53 21.19 5.71 -0.94
C GLU A 53 19.69 5.84 -0.66
N LYS A 54 18.94 6.41 -1.60
CA LYS A 54 17.50 6.56 -1.45
C LYS A 54 16.83 5.22 -1.69
N ILE A 55 16.07 4.77 -0.71
CA ILE A 55 15.29 3.56 -0.84
C ILE A 55 13.97 3.91 -1.52
N ILE A 56 13.68 3.25 -2.65
CA ILE A 56 12.41 3.39 -3.36
C ILE A 56 11.64 2.07 -3.25
N TRP A 57 10.34 2.16 -3.42
CA TRP A 57 9.47 1.00 -3.32
C TRP A 57 8.61 0.87 -4.57
N PHE A 58 8.57 -0.32 -5.15
CA PHE A 58 7.74 -0.61 -6.32
C PHE A 58 6.66 -1.62 -5.95
N CYS A 59 5.46 -1.40 -6.48
CA CYS A 59 4.37 -2.35 -6.31
C CYS A 59 4.62 -3.63 -7.14
N ALA A 60 3.84 -4.67 -6.86
CA ALA A 60 4.04 -5.97 -7.49
C ALA A 60 3.97 -5.93 -9.02
N GLY A 61 3.20 -4.99 -9.58
CA GLY A 61 3.11 -4.85 -11.04
C GLY A 61 4.26 -4.08 -11.68
N CYS A 62 5.11 -3.42 -10.88
CA CYS A 62 6.19 -2.57 -11.39
C CYS A 62 7.59 -3.18 -11.19
N ARG A 63 7.70 -4.22 -10.40
CA ARG A 63 9.00 -4.86 -10.13
C ARG A 63 9.30 -6.02 -11.08
#